data_b20b86fd6c397b6f556f3a4a784e5574
#
_entry.id   b20b86fd6c397b6f556f3a4a784e5574
#
_cell.length_a   1.000
_cell.length_b   1.000
_cell.length_c   1.000
_cell.angle_alpha   90.00
_cell.angle_beta   90.00
_cell.angle_gamma   90.00
#
_symmetry.space_group_name_H-M   'P 1'
#
loop_
_entity.id
_entity.type
_entity.pdbx_description
1 polymer ?
#
loop_
_entity_poly.entity_id
_entity_poly.type
_entity_poly.pdbx_seq_one_letter_code
_entity_poly.pdbx_strand_id
1 'polypeptide(L)'
;MAIIGTLPNNIQDGQAVDASPVMADFNFIVNQVNANAMPLGTISSGALVGFQVFSAPGAFTYTPTTGANSFIAEILGAGGAGGGVPTSVGAAAAGGGGGAGAYVLYRRVGSLTGLTGSIGTAGAPSTGSGGAGGNTTFASVVAGGGVGGATVVSGAAGVLGAPGTGGTATGGTENITGAVGDFAFAITAASAISGKGADTRWGAGGQAFGENGTTLLLGSPAAGFGAGGGGALGINTNGTSIGGTGGGGLVLIYEFA
;
A
#
# COMPACT_ATOMS: atom_id res chain seq x y z
N MET A 1 -27.52 -17.89 -23.85
CA MET A 1 -28.74 -18.46 -23.21
C MET A 1 -29.87 -17.48 -23.44
N ALA A 2 -31.01 -17.92 -23.99
CA ALA A 2 -32.17 -17.04 -24.15
C ALA A 2 -32.82 -16.81 -22.78
N ILE A 3 -33.10 -15.54 -22.42
CA ILE A 3 -33.69 -15.16 -21.12
C ILE A 3 -35.19 -15.57 -21.10
N ILE A 4 -35.84 -15.59 -22.26
CA ILE A 4 -37.22 -15.97 -22.46
C ILE A 4 -37.28 -17.14 -23.44
N GLY A 5 -37.94 -18.20 -23.08
CA GLY A 5 -38.18 -19.35 -23.92
C GLY A 5 -39.29 -19.09 -24.97
N THR A 6 -39.74 -20.14 -25.64
CA THR A 6 -40.85 -20.05 -26.61
C THR A 6 -42.13 -19.73 -25.86
N LEU A 7 -42.91 -18.76 -26.35
CA LEU A 7 -44.24 -18.45 -25.77
C LEU A 7 -45.19 -19.65 -25.89
N PRO A 8 -46.01 -19.93 -24.86
CA PRO A 8 -46.91 -21.09 -24.86
C PRO A 8 -48.05 -21.00 -25.86
N ASN A 9 -48.42 -19.80 -26.30
CA ASN A 9 -49.51 -19.60 -27.23
C ASN A 9 -49.08 -18.96 -28.53
N ASN A 10 -49.63 -19.44 -29.64
CA ASN A 10 -49.40 -18.84 -30.97
C ASN A 10 -50.60 -17.95 -31.30
N ILE A 11 -50.46 -16.66 -31.12
CA ILE A 11 -51.50 -15.67 -31.45
C ILE A 11 -51.36 -15.34 -32.95
N GLN A 12 -52.39 -15.68 -33.77
CA GLN A 12 -52.40 -15.41 -35.20
C GLN A 12 -53.30 -14.22 -35.52
N ASP A 13 -52.92 -13.48 -36.55
CA ASP A 13 -53.70 -12.35 -37.08
C ASP A 13 -55.05 -12.84 -37.63
N GLY A 14 -56.15 -12.11 -37.35
CA GLY A 14 -57.51 -12.43 -37.80
C GLY A 14 -58.32 -13.35 -36.89
N GLN A 15 -57.82 -13.81 -35.75
CA GLN A 15 -58.57 -14.53 -34.74
C GLN A 15 -59.28 -13.54 -33.80
N ALA A 16 -60.50 -13.92 -33.34
CA ALA A 16 -61.13 -13.16 -32.24
C ALA A 16 -60.20 -13.18 -31.02
N VAL A 17 -59.83 -12.02 -30.52
CA VAL A 17 -58.88 -11.90 -29.44
C VAL A 17 -59.54 -12.32 -28.15
N ASP A 18 -59.35 -13.56 -27.71
CA ASP A 18 -59.56 -13.95 -26.32
C ASP A 18 -58.38 -13.41 -25.52
N ALA A 19 -58.67 -12.68 -24.45
CA ALA A 19 -57.63 -12.12 -23.57
C ALA A 19 -56.82 -13.19 -22.82
N SER A 20 -57.37 -14.41 -22.70
CA SER A 20 -56.77 -15.49 -21.93
C SER A 20 -55.39 -15.95 -22.48
N PRO A 21 -55.18 -16.19 -23.79
CA PRO A 21 -53.86 -16.52 -24.35
C PRO A 21 -52.84 -15.39 -24.18
N VAL A 22 -53.28 -14.14 -24.37
CA VAL A 22 -52.43 -12.97 -24.19
C VAL A 22 -51.93 -12.85 -22.75
N MET A 23 -52.84 -13.00 -21.80
CA MET A 23 -52.52 -13.00 -20.36
C MET A 23 -51.62 -14.18 -19.96
N ALA A 24 -51.84 -15.36 -20.55
CA ALA A 24 -51.00 -16.54 -20.32
C ALA A 24 -49.55 -16.30 -20.80
N ASP A 25 -49.39 -15.73 -21.99
CA ASP A 25 -48.08 -15.39 -22.55
C ASP A 25 -47.38 -14.27 -21.73
N PHE A 26 -48.13 -13.27 -21.28
CA PHE A 26 -47.62 -12.22 -20.43
C PHE A 26 -47.14 -12.76 -19.07
N ASN A 27 -47.95 -13.61 -18.43
CA ASN A 27 -47.57 -14.27 -17.19
C ASN A 27 -46.37 -15.20 -17.37
N PHE A 28 -46.29 -15.91 -18.50
CA PHE A 28 -45.12 -16.72 -18.83
C PHE A 28 -43.84 -15.85 -18.95
N ILE A 29 -43.91 -14.73 -19.66
CA ILE A 29 -42.80 -13.79 -19.78
C ILE A 29 -42.37 -13.29 -18.40
N VAL A 30 -43.31 -12.81 -17.57
CA VAL A 30 -43.05 -12.32 -16.22
C VAL A 30 -42.39 -13.40 -15.36
N ASN A 31 -42.92 -14.63 -15.41
CA ASN A 31 -42.34 -15.74 -14.64
C ASN A 31 -40.95 -16.12 -15.13
N GLN A 32 -40.71 -16.11 -16.46
CA GLN A 32 -39.36 -16.37 -17.01
C GLN A 32 -38.37 -15.26 -16.63
N VAL A 33 -38.79 -14.00 -16.69
CA VAL A 33 -37.95 -12.86 -16.27
C VAL A 33 -37.62 -12.97 -14.77
N ASN A 34 -38.64 -13.26 -13.94
CA ASN A 34 -38.43 -13.42 -12.50
C ASN A 34 -37.58 -14.66 -12.14
N ALA A 35 -37.71 -15.75 -12.88
CA ALA A 35 -36.92 -16.98 -12.69
C ALA A 35 -35.45 -16.79 -13.14
N ASN A 36 -35.20 -15.96 -14.16
CA ASN A 36 -33.90 -15.68 -14.70
C ASN A 36 -33.31 -14.35 -14.20
N ALA A 37 -34.12 -13.48 -13.57
CA ALA A 37 -33.62 -12.36 -12.83
C ALA A 37 -32.77 -12.91 -11.67
N MET A 38 -31.50 -12.57 -11.67
CA MET A 38 -30.64 -12.91 -10.52
C MET A 38 -31.28 -12.28 -9.26
N PRO A 39 -31.73 -13.07 -8.27
CA PRO A 39 -32.13 -12.50 -6.99
C PRO A 39 -30.97 -11.63 -6.51
N LEU A 40 -31.26 -10.44 -5.94
CA LEU A 40 -30.23 -9.56 -5.36
C LEU A 40 -29.32 -10.30 -4.34
N GLY A 41 -29.67 -11.52 -3.94
CA GLY A 41 -28.88 -12.39 -3.06
C GLY A 41 -28.09 -13.51 -3.74
N THR A 42 -28.25 -13.72 -5.07
CA THR A 42 -27.46 -14.71 -5.83
C THR A 42 -26.50 -13.97 -6.76
N ILE A 43 -25.54 -13.28 -6.16
CA ILE A 43 -24.42 -12.70 -6.93
C ILE A 43 -23.63 -13.88 -7.51
N SER A 44 -23.38 -13.83 -8.82
CA SER A 44 -22.61 -14.85 -9.53
C SER A 44 -21.28 -15.10 -8.81
N SER A 45 -20.92 -16.37 -8.59
CA SER A 45 -19.63 -16.74 -8.02
C SER A 45 -18.49 -16.01 -8.73
N GLY A 46 -17.64 -15.33 -7.96
CA GLY A 46 -16.55 -14.50 -8.48
C GLY A 46 -16.90 -13.03 -8.76
N ALA A 47 -18.16 -12.59 -8.51
CA ALA A 47 -18.49 -11.16 -8.58
C ALA A 47 -17.87 -10.40 -7.40
N LEU A 48 -17.32 -9.21 -7.67
CA LEU A 48 -16.85 -8.29 -6.63
C LEU A 48 -18.05 -7.79 -5.83
N VAL A 49 -18.09 -8.06 -4.53
CA VAL A 49 -19.19 -7.69 -3.63
C VAL A 49 -18.79 -6.64 -2.60
N GLY A 50 -17.50 -6.44 -2.38
CA GLY A 50 -17.00 -5.45 -1.43
C GLY A 50 -15.56 -5.04 -1.70
N PHE A 51 -15.22 -3.86 -1.17
CA PHE A 51 -13.87 -3.34 -1.15
C PHE A 51 -13.63 -2.61 0.17
N GLN A 52 -12.58 -2.99 0.90
CA GLN A 52 -12.24 -2.39 2.19
C GLN A 52 -10.80 -1.90 2.20
N VAL A 53 -10.57 -0.77 2.89
CA VAL A 53 -9.26 -0.13 3.03
C VAL A 53 -8.95 0.08 4.51
N PHE A 54 -7.80 -0.40 4.95
CA PHE A 54 -7.27 -0.17 6.30
C PHE A 54 -5.91 0.53 6.18
N SER A 55 -5.82 1.75 6.69
CA SER A 55 -4.61 2.59 6.60
C SER A 55 -4.26 3.30 7.91
N ALA A 56 -5.15 3.29 8.90
CA ALA A 56 -4.85 3.84 10.23
C ALA A 56 -3.92 2.90 11.00
N PRO A 57 -2.78 3.39 11.53
CA PRO A 57 -1.87 2.55 12.31
C PRO A 57 -2.54 1.89 13.52
N GLY A 58 -2.21 0.64 13.78
CA GLY A 58 -2.74 -0.15 14.90
C GLY A 58 -3.61 -1.32 14.47
N ALA A 59 -4.20 -1.99 15.45
CA ALA A 59 -5.00 -3.19 15.24
C ALA A 59 -6.34 -2.88 14.55
N PHE A 60 -6.78 -3.79 13.69
CA PHE A 60 -8.11 -3.77 13.07
C PHE A 60 -8.73 -5.17 13.04
N THR A 61 -10.05 -5.21 12.95
CA THR A 61 -10.81 -6.45 12.73
C THR A 61 -11.49 -6.37 11.38
N TYR A 62 -11.31 -7.40 10.57
CA TYR A 62 -11.98 -7.53 9.29
C TYR A 62 -13.37 -8.13 9.48
N THR A 63 -14.37 -7.45 8.94
CA THR A 63 -15.76 -7.94 8.88
C THR A 63 -16.14 -8.11 7.43
N PRO A 64 -16.36 -9.35 6.94
CA PRO A 64 -16.68 -9.57 5.53
C PRO A 64 -18.01 -8.94 5.14
N THR A 65 -18.08 -8.40 3.92
CA THR A 65 -19.34 -7.96 3.31
C THR A 65 -20.29 -9.16 3.16
N THR A 66 -21.59 -8.92 3.35
CA THR A 66 -22.59 -9.96 3.18
C THR A 66 -22.53 -10.57 1.79
N GLY A 67 -22.43 -11.90 1.70
CA GLY A 67 -22.30 -12.64 0.44
C GLY A 67 -20.86 -12.90 0.00
N ALA A 68 -19.86 -12.30 0.66
CA ALA A 68 -18.46 -12.61 0.38
C ALA A 68 -18.11 -14.03 0.84
N ASN A 69 -17.47 -14.82 -0.03
CA ASN A 69 -16.95 -16.15 0.29
C ASN A 69 -15.45 -16.32 -0.01
N SER A 70 -14.84 -15.30 -0.63
CA SER A 70 -13.41 -15.23 -0.89
C SER A 70 -12.93 -13.78 -0.93
N PHE A 71 -11.63 -13.58 -0.76
CA PHE A 71 -11.00 -12.27 -0.98
C PHE A 71 -9.61 -12.38 -1.58
N ILE A 72 -9.17 -11.26 -2.17
CA ILE A 72 -7.78 -10.95 -2.45
C ILE A 72 -7.41 -9.74 -1.61
N ALA A 73 -6.35 -9.84 -0.81
CA ALA A 73 -5.82 -8.75 -0.02
C ALA A 73 -4.43 -8.34 -0.51
N GLU A 74 -4.22 -7.03 -0.68
CA GLU A 74 -2.92 -6.42 -0.89
C GLU A 74 -2.46 -5.80 0.43
N ILE A 75 -1.30 -6.22 0.92
CA ILE A 75 -0.78 -5.88 2.24
C ILE A 75 0.58 -5.24 2.05
N LEU A 76 0.77 -4.04 2.57
CA LEU A 76 1.99 -3.26 2.45
C LEU A 76 2.52 -2.89 3.84
N GLY A 77 3.78 -3.22 4.12
CA GLY A 77 4.49 -2.79 5.31
C GLY A 77 4.76 -1.28 5.30
N ALA A 78 4.99 -0.68 6.45
CA ALA A 78 5.34 0.73 6.51
C ALA A 78 6.78 0.98 6.06
N GLY A 79 7.07 2.16 5.48
CA GLY A 79 8.41 2.56 5.08
C GLY A 79 9.27 3.05 6.26
N GLY A 80 10.58 2.87 6.16
CA GLY A 80 11.57 3.43 7.08
C GLY A 80 11.75 4.93 6.90
N ALA A 81 12.15 5.64 7.94
CA ALA A 81 12.52 7.05 7.85
C ALA A 81 13.90 7.23 7.21
N GLY A 82 14.16 8.40 6.62
CA GLY A 82 15.51 8.79 6.21
C GLY A 82 16.43 9.04 7.40
N GLY A 83 17.73 8.96 7.19
CA GLY A 83 18.74 9.34 8.18
C GLY A 83 18.73 10.86 8.43
N GLY A 84 18.85 11.27 9.69
CA GLY A 84 19.10 12.65 10.06
C GLY A 84 20.59 12.95 10.10
N VAL A 85 20.95 14.17 10.44
CA VAL A 85 22.34 14.60 10.50
C VAL A 85 22.63 15.48 11.71
N PRO A 86 23.68 15.19 12.50
CA PRO A 86 24.40 16.20 13.25
C PRO A 86 25.46 16.82 12.34
N THR A 87 25.67 18.13 12.37
CA THR A 87 26.69 18.80 11.59
C THR A 87 27.38 19.92 12.38
N SER A 88 28.59 20.24 11.99
CA SER A 88 29.42 21.31 12.56
C SER A 88 30.13 22.09 11.47
N VAL A 89 30.62 23.27 11.80
CA VAL A 89 31.45 24.05 10.88
C VAL A 89 32.67 23.21 10.49
N GLY A 90 33.03 23.22 9.20
CA GLY A 90 34.12 22.46 8.62
C GLY A 90 33.80 20.99 8.37
N ALA A 91 32.51 20.58 8.47
CA ALA A 91 32.08 19.23 8.16
C ALA A 91 30.83 19.22 7.27
N ALA A 92 30.66 18.15 6.49
CA ALA A 92 29.41 17.85 5.83
C ALA A 92 28.84 16.54 6.39
N ALA A 93 27.50 16.49 6.53
CA ALA A 93 26.78 15.32 6.97
C ALA A 93 25.58 15.06 6.05
N ALA A 94 25.31 13.81 5.75
CA ALA A 94 24.21 13.40 4.91
C ALA A 94 23.53 12.14 5.45
N GLY A 95 22.22 12.09 5.39
CA GLY A 95 21.42 10.93 5.75
C GLY A 95 21.11 10.05 4.54
N GLY A 96 21.20 8.73 4.68
CA GLY A 96 20.71 7.77 3.69
C GLY A 96 19.19 7.78 3.60
N GLY A 97 18.65 7.40 2.46
CA GLY A 97 17.20 7.21 2.29
C GLY A 97 16.68 6.00 3.06
N GLY A 98 15.47 6.05 3.59
CA GLY A 98 14.80 4.91 4.20
C GLY A 98 14.36 3.87 3.18
N GLY A 99 14.30 2.59 3.58
CA GLY A 99 13.81 1.49 2.75
C GLY A 99 12.28 1.46 2.70
N ALA A 100 11.72 0.86 1.65
CA ALA A 100 10.29 0.63 1.52
C ALA A 100 9.82 -0.57 2.36
N GLY A 101 8.56 -0.56 2.77
CA GLY A 101 7.88 -1.73 3.30
C GLY A 101 7.73 -2.83 2.25
N ALA A 102 7.66 -4.08 2.70
CA ALA A 102 7.40 -5.23 1.85
C ALA A 102 5.95 -5.24 1.36
N TYR A 103 5.71 -5.90 0.24
CA TYR A 103 4.40 -6.14 -0.31
C TYR A 103 4.02 -7.63 -0.26
N VAL A 104 2.75 -7.92 0.08
CA VAL A 104 2.18 -9.26 0.04
C VAL A 104 0.85 -9.24 -0.69
N LEU A 105 0.67 -10.14 -1.65
CA LEU A 105 -0.65 -10.51 -2.17
C LEU A 105 -1.12 -11.77 -1.44
N TYR A 106 -2.29 -11.70 -0.82
CA TYR A 106 -2.88 -12.82 -0.09
C TYR A 106 -4.28 -13.13 -0.58
N ARG A 107 -4.46 -14.37 -1.04
CA ARG A 107 -5.78 -14.88 -1.45
C ARG A 107 -6.32 -15.86 -0.41
N ARG A 108 -7.60 -15.73 -0.08
CA ARG A 108 -8.31 -16.65 0.80
C ARG A 108 -9.69 -17.01 0.24
N VAL A 109 -10.05 -18.28 0.39
CA VAL A 109 -11.38 -18.83 0.05
C VAL A 109 -11.91 -19.56 1.27
N GLY A 110 -13.21 -19.48 1.53
CA GLY A 110 -13.88 -20.15 2.66
C GLY A 110 -14.01 -19.26 3.88
N SER A 111 -13.77 -19.77 5.09
CA SER A 111 -14.05 -19.01 6.33
C SER A 111 -13.30 -17.66 6.38
N LEU A 112 -14.07 -16.57 6.31
CA LEU A 112 -13.59 -15.18 6.31
C LEU A 112 -13.80 -14.47 7.66
N THR A 113 -14.49 -15.09 8.61
CA THR A 113 -14.80 -14.51 9.92
C THR A 113 -13.64 -14.63 10.91
N GLY A 114 -13.57 -13.70 11.87
CA GLY A 114 -12.57 -13.71 12.94
C GLY A 114 -11.15 -13.33 12.51
N LEU A 115 -10.99 -12.75 11.32
CA LEU A 115 -9.69 -12.29 10.85
C LEU A 115 -9.36 -10.92 11.42
N THR A 116 -8.14 -10.80 11.93
CA THR A 116 -7.60 -9.56 12.50
C THR A 116 -6.29 -9.21 11.83
N GLY A 117 -5.90 -7.95 11.94
CA GLY A 117 -4.62 -7.47 11.45
C GLY A 117 -4.14 -6.25 12.24
N SER A 118 -2.99 -5.77 11.84
CA SER A 118 -2.42 -4.53 12.37
C SER A 118 -1.73 -3.77 11.25
N ILE A 119 -1.97 -2.48 11.17
CA ILE A 119 -1.30 -1.59 10.21
C ILE A 119 -0.02 -1.05 10.85
N GLY A 120 1.09 -1.20 10.14
CA GLY A 120 2.40 -0.72 10.57
C GLY A 120 2.47 0.81 10.63
N THR A 121 3.10 1.32 11.68
CA THR A 121 3.41 2.74 11.81
C THR A 121 4.55 3.14 10.89
N ALA A 122 4.49 4.34 10.33
CA ALA A 122 5.60 4.92 9.56
C ALA A 122 6.88 4.98 10.39
N GLY A 123 8.03 4.84 9.75
CA GLY A 123 9.33 5.06 10.38
C GLY A 123 9.44 6.50 10.90
N ALA A 124 9.81 6.65 12.17
CA ALA A 124 9.92 7.95 12.82
C ALA A 124 11.22 8.66 12.43
N PRO A 125 11.18 9.98 12.15
CA PRO A 125 12.38 10.76 11.87
C PRO A 125 13.28 10.87 13.11
N SER A 126 14.58 11.02 12.88
CA SER A 126 15.60 11.14 13.93
C SER A 126 16.71 12.09 13.46
N THR A 127 17.50 12.63 14.39
CA THR A 127 18.75 13.37 14.08
C THR A 127 19.94 12.44 13.84
N GLY A 128 19.79 11.15 14.09
CA GLY A 128 20.73 10.07 13.75
C GLY A 128 20.16 9.17 12.67
N SER A 129 20.36 7.86 12.79
CA SER A 129 19.72 6.89 11.87
C SER A 129 18.21 6.98 11.98
N GLY A 130 17.52 6.93 10.86
CA GLY A 130 16.07 6.93 10.79
C GLY A 130 15.45 5.71 11.49
N GLY A 131 14.23 5.86 11.99
CA GLY A 131 13.46 4.75 12.57
C GLY A 131 12.98 3.77 11.48
N ALA A 132 12.90 2.49 11.83
CA ALA A 132 12.27 1.49 10.95
C ALA A 132 10.74 1.68 10.88
N GLY A 133 10.14 1.38 9.75
CA GLY A 133 8.70 1.22 9.62
C GLY A 133 8.19 -0.02 10.35
N GLY A 134 6.94 0.01 10.78
CA GLY A 134 6.26 -1.12 11.43
C GLY A 134 5.81 -2.18 10.41
N ASN A 135 5.70 -3.43 10.86
CA ASN A 135 5.11 -4.49 10.08
C ASN A 135 3.60 -4.29 9.95
N THR A 136 3.05 -4.52 8.77
CA THR A 136 1.61 -4.69 8.56
C THR A 136 1.29 -6.17 8.53
N THR A 137 0.31 -6.58 9.32
CA THR A 137 -0.12 -7.98 9.40
C THR A 137 -1.60 -8.11 9.05
N PHE A 138 -1.98 -9.22 8.44
CA PHE A 138 -3.38 -9.60 8.26
C PHE A 138 -3.51 -11.12 8.27
N ALA A 139 -4.37 -11.65 9.15
CA ALA A 139 -4.46 -13.09 9.42
C ALA A 139 -3.07 -13.66 9.80
N SER A 140 -2.53 -14.59 9.00
CA SER A 140 -1.20 -15.20 9.22
C SER A 140 -0.10 -14.59 8.36
N VAL A 141 -0.39 -13.47 7.67
CA VAL A 141 0.50 -12.86 6.67
C VAL A 141 1.22 -11.67 7.29
N VAL A 142 2.48 -11.47 6.92
CA VAL A 142 3.31 -10.34 7.39
C VAL A 142 3.98 -9.66 6.20
N ALA A 143 3.68 -8.37 6.03
CA ALA A 143 4.45 -7.45 5.22
C ALA A 143 5.36 -6.62 6.15
N GLY A 144 6.64 -6.92 6.15
CA GLY A 144 7.63 -6.26 7.01
C GLY A 144 7.83 -4.80 6.69
N GLY A 145 8.13 -3.99 7.69
CA GLY A 145 8.49 -2.58 7.50
C GLY A 145 9.91 -2.40 6.95
N GLY A 146 10.13 -1.30 6.21
CA GLY A 146 11.45 -0.90 5.73
C GLY A 146 12.34 -0.40 6.86
N VAL A 147 13.64 -0.59 6.75
CA VAL A 147 14.64 -0.08 7.70
C VAL A 147 14.92 1.40 7.45
N GLY A 148 15.26 2.15 8.48
CA GLY A 148 15.65 3.56 8.32
C GLY A 148 17.03 3.73 7.70
N GLY A 149 17.25 4.88 7.03
CA GLY A 149 18.55 5.26 6.48
C GLY A 149 19.54 5.64 7.59
N ALA A 150 20.83 5.37 7.36
CA ALA A 150 21.89 5.71 8.29
C ALA A 150 22.39 7.15 8.07
N THR A 151 23.01 7.72 9.12
CA THR A 151 23.72 9.00 9.05
C THR A 151 25.17 8.78 8.62
N VAL A 152 25.73 9.73 7.86
CA VAL A 152 27.17 9.84 7.65
C VAL A 152 27.65 11.26 7.88
N VAL A 153 28.84 11.41 8.44
CA VAL A 153 29.53 12.70 8.66
C VAL A 153 30.94 12.61 8.10
N SER A 154 31.34 13.62 7.32
CA SER A 154 32.70 13.74 6.79
C SER A 154 33.33 15.07 7.20
N GLY A 155 34.50 15.01 7.81
CA GLY A 155 35.37 16.18 8.04
C GLY A 155 36.25 16.53 6.86
N ALA A 156 36.71 15.59 6.04
CA ALA A 156 37.71 15.84 4.99
C ALA A 156 37.68 14.93 3.78
N ALA A 157 37.20 13.71 3.86
CA ALA A 157 37.20 12.72 2.77
C ALA A 157 35.78 12.19 2.49
N GLY A 158 35.52 11.76 1.26
CA GLY A 158 34.27 11.19 0.85
C GLY A 158 33.88 9.96 1.67
N VAL A 159 32.70 9.97 2.28
CA VAL A 159 32.13 8.87 3.08
C VAL A 159 30.73 8.57 2.62
N LEU A 160 30.39 7.29 2.54
CA LEU A 160 29.05 6.79 2.17
C LEU A 160 28.20 6.53 3.40
N GLY A 161 26.97 7.04 3.39
CA GLY A 161 25.91 6.69 4.34
C GLY A 161 25.04 5.57 3.79
N ALA A 162 24.90 4.48 4.57
CA ALA A 162 24.12 3.34 4.13
C ALA A 162 22.62 3.68 4.00
N PRO A 163 21.95 3.20 2.96
CA PRO A 163 20.51 3.30 2.86
C PRO A 163 19.81 2.33 3.81
N GLY A 164 18.56 2.59 4.08
CA GLY A 164 17.67 1.61 4.71
C GLY A 164 17.34 0.46 3.76
N THR A 165 17.39 -0.77 4.26
CA THR A 165 16.97 -1.95 3.49
C THR A 165 15.45 -2.06 3.45
N GLY A 166 14.91 -2.69 2.39
CA GLY A 166 13.48 -2.98 2.31
C GLY A 166 13.02 -4.01 3.34
N GLY A 167 11.74 -3.97 3.67
CA GLY A 167 11.08 -4.95 4.53
C GLY A 167 11.01 -6.33 3.87
N THR A 168 10.86 -7.39 4.66
CA THR A 168 10.67 -8.77 4.19
C THR A 168 9.21 -9.18 4.26
N ALA A 169 8.75 -10.07 3.38
CA ALA A 169 7.38 -10.53 3.26
C ALA A 169 7.25 -12.03 3.51
N THR A 170 6.18 -12.45 4.20
CA THR A 170 5.93 -13.88 4.47
C THR A 170 4.44 -14.22 4.52
N GLY A 171 4.09 -15.46 4.19
CA GLY A 171 2.75 -16.04 4.40
C GLY A 171 1.74 -15.78 3.28
N GLY A 172 2.07 -14.97 2.29
CA GLY A 172 1.18 -14.65 1.18
C GLY A 172 1.24 -15.63 0.00
N THR A 173 0.34 -15.45 -0.94
CA THR A 173 0.37 -16.11 -2.25
C THR A 173 1.56 -15.58 -3.07
N GLU A 174 1.83 -14.29 -2.96
CA GLU A 174 3.01 -13.64 -3.51
C GLU A 174 3.65 -12.79 -2.41
N ASN A 175 4.98 -12.86 -2.30
CA ASN A 175 5.76 -12.17 -1.28
C ASN A 175 6.88 -11.38 -1.98
N ILE A 176 6.83 -10.05 -1.90
CA ILE A 176 7.80 -9.14 -2.54
C ILE A 176 8.52 -8.34 -1.45
N THR A 177 9.83 -8.44 -1.42
CA THR A 177 10.68 -7.64 -0.54
C THR A 177 10.60 -6.16 -0.93
N GLY A 178 10.57 -5.26 0.04
CA GLY A 178 10.59 -3.82 -0.19
C GLY A 178 11.87 -3.38 -0.89
N ALA A 179 11.80 -2.26 -1.60
CA ALA A 179 12.97 -1.65 -2.23
C ALA A 179 13.91 -1.02 -1.19
N VAL A 180 15.19 -1.00 -1.51
CA VAL A 180 16.24 -0.32 -0.72
C VAL A 180 16.21 1.17 -1.04
N GLY A 181 16.46 2.05 -0.05
CA GLY A 181 16.66 3.48 -0.29
C GLY A 181 17.97 3.77 -1.01
N ASP A 182 18.25 5.05 -1.29
CA ASP A 182 19.52 5.46 -1.88
C ASP A 182 20.59 5.79 -0.82
N PHE A 183 21.84 5.63 -1.22
CA PHE A 183 23.00 6.04 -0.42
C PHE A 183 23.02 7.56 -0.22
N ALA A 184 23.55 7.98 0.93
CA ALA A 184 24.02 9.34 1.12
C ALA A 184 25.53 9.42 0.87
N PHE A 185 26.01 10.57 0.45
CA PHE A 185 27.43 10.79 0.18
C PHE A 185 27.89 12.16 0.67
N ALA A 186 28.73 12.17 1.70
CA ALA A 186 29.45 13.36 2.12
C ALA A 186 30.78 13.45 1.32
N ILE A 187 30.80 14.27 0.27
CA ILE A 187 31.88 14.34 -0.74
C ILE A 187 33.09 15.03 -0.17
N THR A 188 32.87 16.21 0.40
CA THR A 188 33.88 17.03 1.09
C THR A 188 33.25 17.69 2.31
N ALA A 189 34.02 18.44 3.09
CA ALA A 189 33.49 19.26 4.18
C ALA A 189 32.50 20.35 3.72
N ALA A 190 32.41 20.63 2.40
CA ALA A 190 31.60 21.69 1.81
C ALA A 190 30.63 21.18 0.74
N SER A 191 30.50 19.86 0.55
CA SER A 191 29.63 19.27 -0.49
C SER A 191 29.12 17.91 -0.08
N ALA A 192 27.81 17.67 -0.19
CA ALA A 192 27.18 16.39 0.12
C ALA A 192 25.90 16.16 -0.67
N ILE A 193 25.48 14.90 -0.74
CA ILE A 193 24.21 14.43 -1.33
C ILE A 193 23.53 13.51 -0.32
N SER A 194 22.29 13.78 0.03
CA SER A 194 21.46 12.86 0.83
C SER A 194 20.86 11.76 -0.02
N GLY A 195 20.42 10.66 0.61
CA GLY A 195 19.77 9.56 -0.06
C GLY A 195 18.26 9.81 -0.29
N LYS A 196 17.75 9.46 -1.47
CA LYS A 196 16.31 9.37 -1.73
C LYS A 196 15.72 8.17 -0.98
N GLY A 197 14.53 8.30 -0.40
CA GLY A 197 13.74 7.18 0.12
C GLY A 197 13.26 6.25 -0.99
N ALA A 198 13.09 4.97 -0.67
CA ALA A 198 12.60 3.98 -1.62
C ALA A 198 11.12 4.24 -1.99
N ASP A 199 10.78 4.04 -3.25
CA ASP A 199 9.41 4.11 -3.76
C ASP A 199 8.65 2.79 -3.50
N THR A 200 7.32 2.87 -3.50
CA THR A 200 6.42 1.72 -3.56
C THR A 200 5.41 1.90 -4.69
N ARG A 201 4.59 0.88 -4.96
CA ARG A 201 3.44 0.99 -5.87
C ARG A 201 2.42 2.05 -5.41
N TRP A 202 2.35 2.32 -4.09
CA TRP A 202 1.34 3.17 -3.45
C TRP A 202 1.91 4.47 -2.90
N GLY A 203 3.18 4.75 -3.13
CA GLY A 203 3.81 5.97 -2.61
C GLY A 203 5.19 6.23 -3.17
N ALA A 204 5.52 7.52 -3.30
CA ALA A 204 6.84 7.97 -3.66
C ALA A 204 7.72 8.17 -2.43
N GLY A 205 8.98 7.76 -2.53
CA GLY A 205 9.99 8.02 -1.51
C GLY A 205 10.31 9.51 -1.36
N GLY A 206 10.72 9.91 -0.17
CA GLY A 206 11.18 11.26 0.10
C GLY A 206 12.37 11.63 -0.78
N GLN A 207 12.41 12.86 -1.26
CA GLN A 207 13.44 13.35 -2.21
C GLN A 207 14.84 13.39 -1.59
N ALA A 208 15.85 13.20 -2.41
CA ALA A 208 17.25 13.49 -2.09
C ALA A 208 17.56 14.98 -2.30
N PHE A 209 18.55 15.47 -1.57
CA PHE A 209 19.13 16.80 -1.73
C PHE A 209 20.60 16.71 -2.09
N GLY A 210 21.09 17.59 -2.96
CA GLY A 210 22.51 17.75 -3.28
C GLY A 210 22.88 19.21 -3.22
N GLU A 211 23.84 19.57 -2.33
CA GLU A 211 24.18 20.95 -2.06
C GLU A 211 25.70 21.17 -1.90
N ASN A 212 26.10 22.42 -2.09
CA ASN A 212 27.44 22.92 -1.84
C ASN A 212 27.40 24.19 -0.95
N GLY A 213 28.38 24.38 -0.13
CA GLY A 213 28.49 25.60 0.71
C GLY A 213 27.95 25.37 2.12
N THR A 214 27.23 26.36 2.65
CA THR A 214 26.69 26.32 4.01
C THR A 214 25.16 26.10 3.97
N THR A 215 24.67 24.96 4.46
CA THR A 215 23.26 24.63 4.43
C THR A 215 22.87 23.61 5.52
N LEU A 216 21.59 23.60 5.90
CA LEU A 216 20.99 22.62 6.79
C LEU A 216 19.55 22.35 6.32
N LEU A 217 19.30 21.14 5.79
CA LEU A 217 18.02 20.74 5.21
C LEU A 217 17.42 19.55 5.96
N LEU A 218 16.13 19.63 6.23
CA LEU A 218 15.34 18.49 6.72
C LEU A 218 15.19 17.45 5.61
N GLY A 219 15.18 16.17 5.98
CA GLY A 219 14.84 15.10 5.05
C GLY A 219 13.42 15.24 4.55
N SER A 220 13.20 14.96 3.26
CA SER A 220 11.85 14.99 2.65
C SER A 220 11.02 13.80 3.12
N PRO A 221 9.79 13.99 3.62
CA PRO A 221 8.92 12.89 3.97
C PRO A 221 8.51 12.08 2.74
N ALA A 222 8.22 10.80 2.93
CA ALA A 222 7.57 9.97 1.93
C ALA A 222 6.16 10.49 1.63
N ALA A 223 5.71 10.33 0.38
CA ALA A 223 4.33 10.59 -0.04
C ALA A 223 3.60 9.26 -0.30
N GLY A 224 2.48 9.03 0.39
CA GLY A 224 1.68 7.80 0.27
C GLY A 224 2.11 6.69 1.22
N PHE A 225 1.87 5.43 0.82
CA PHE A 225 1.99 4.28 1.71
C PHE A 225 3.26 3.47 1.46
N GLY A 226 3.86 2.96 2.53
CA GLY A 226 4.98 2.03 2.52
C GLY A 226 6.31 2.59 2.02
N ALA A 227 6.35 3.80 1.47
CA ALA A 227 7.55 4.40 0.89
C ALA A 227 8.53 4.87 1.96
N GLY A 228 9.82 4.87 1.66
CA GLY A 228 10.88 5.36 2.55
C GLY A 228 10.98 6.88 2.60
N GLY A 229 11.38 7.46 3.73
CA GLY A 229 11.70 8.89 3.87
C GLY A 229 13.07 9.24 3.28
N GLY A 230 13.23 10.46 2.76
CA GLY A 230 14.52 10.98 2.28
C GLY A 230 15.45 11.38 3.42
N GLY A 231 16.75 11.29 3.18
CA GLY A 231 17.77 11.69 4.13
C GLY A 231 17.88 13.21 4.29
N ALA A 232 18.26 13.67 5.49
CA ALA A 232 18.62 15.07 5.76
C ALA A 232 20.01 15.43 5.19
N LEU A 233 20.30 16.72 5.14
CA LEU A 233 21.59 17.24 4.68
C LEU A 233 22.07 18.37 5.58
N GLY A 234 23.37 18.38 5.92
CA GLY A 234 23.99 19.48 6.65
C GLY A 234 25.41 19.70 6.14
N ILE A 235 25.78 20.96 5.84
CA ILE A 235 27.09 21.33 5.31
C ILE A 235 27.57 22.59 6.00
N ASN A 236 28.80 22.51 6.57
CA ASN A 236 29.58 23.63 7.10
C ASN A 236 28.75 24.57 8.02
N THR A 237 27.91 24.03 8.85
CA THR A 237 27.06 24.76 9.79
C THR A 237 26.91 23.97 11.08
N ASN A 238 26.68 24.66 12.21
CA ASN A 238 26.35 24.00 13.47
C ASN A 238 24.85 23.70 13.51
N GLY A 239 24.49 22.49 13.84
CA GLY A 239 23.11 22.12 14.04
C GLY A 239 22.82 20.63 13.87
N THR A 240 21.55 20.31 13.96
CA THR A 240 21.02 18.98 13.71
C THR A 240 19.82 19.08 12.80
N SER A 241 19.63 18.13 11.90
CA SER A 241 18.46 18.00 11.07
C SER A 241 17.93 16.59 11.10
N ILE A 242 16.62 16.45 11.13
CA ILE A 242 15.96 15.14 11.13
C ILE A 242 15.74 14.64 9.70
N GLY A 243 15.83 13.33 9.50
CA GLY A 243 15.44 12.69 8.26
C GLY A 243 13.92 12.82 7.98
N GLY A 244 13.51 12.53 6.76
CA GLY A 244 12.10 12.48 6.39
C GLY A 244 11.38 11.27 7.01
N THR A 245 10.12 11.41 7.38
CA THR A 245 9.27 10.29 7.82
C THR A 245 9.04 9.29 6.68
N GLY A 246 8.93 8.00 7.01
CA GLY A 246 8.43 6.97 6.07
C GLY A 246 6.92 7.08 5.81
N GLY A 247 6.40 6.32 4.87
CA GLY A 247 4.97 6.13 4.63
C GLY A 247 4.37 5.05 5.54
N GLY A 248 3.13 5.22 5.99
CA GLY A 248 2.41 4.20 6.80
C GLY A 248 2.13 2.92 6.01
N GLY A 249 1.79 1.84 6.74
CA GLY A 249 1.32 0.59 6.12
C GLY A 249 -0.08 0.70 5.52
N LEU A 250 -0.48 -0.30 4.73
CA LEU A 250 -1.77 -0.34 4.04
C LEU A 250 -2.26 -1.78 3.90
N VAL A 251 -3.58 -2.00 4.02
CA VAL A 251 -4.26 -3.22 3.59
C VAL A 251 -5.46 -2.85 2.74
N LEU A 252 -5.53 -3.42 1.52
CA LEU A 252 -6.66 -3.32 0.61
C LEU A 252 -7.27 -4.73 0.46
N ILE A 253 -8.59 -4.85 0.61
CA ILE A 253 -9.28 -6.15 0.51
C ILE A 253 -10.37 -6.04 -0.55
N TYR A 254 -10.28 -6.89 -1.57
CA TYR A 254 -11.28 -7.08 -2.63
C TYR A 254 -12.05 -8.36 -2.32
N GLU A 255 -13.34 -8.26 -2.09
CA GLU A 255 -14.20 -9.35 -1.66
C GLU A 255 -15.07 -9.86 -2.81
N PHE A 256 -15.17 -11.17 -2.92
CA PHE A 256 -15.90 -11.84 -4.01
C PHE A 256 -16.92 -12.85 -3.46
N ALA A 257 -18.05 -12.96 -4.17
CA ALA A 257 -19.10 -13.96 -3.92
C ALA A 257 -18.68 -15.36 -4.41
#